data_57751a916f1bc05bcbef14f27d5c8301
#
_entry.id   57751a916f1bc05bcbef14f27d5c8301
#
_cell.length_a   1.000
_cell.length_b   1.000
_cell.length_c   1.000
_cell.angle_alpha   90.00
_cell.angle_beta   90.00
_cell.angle_gamma   90.00
#
_symmetry.space_group_name_H-M   'P 1'
#
loop_
_entity.id
_entity.type
_entity.pdbx_description
1 polymer ?
#
loop_
_entity_poly.entity_id
_entity_poly.type
_entity_poly.pdbx_seq_one_letter_code
_entity_poly.pdbx_strand_id
1 'polypeptide(L)'
;TDMLEEGLFDCLYDVQCFDLQAIESLKKNANHLRMSGSQYGNPEVSAVVDNLDIVILGATEIDTDFNVNVTTGSHGLLMGGSGGHQDTAAGSKISIIVSKLFSSRIPLIKDKVDVITTPGSTVDVLVTERGICVNPLREDLISKFKEAKLNVIDIKDLKGYSERIMGKAKNIEKTD
;
A
#
# COMPACT_ATOMS: atom_id res chain seq x y z
N THR A 1 -8.93 -17.61 -0.67
CA THR A 1 -9.98 -18.63 -0.91
C THR A 1 -10.43 -19.25 0.39
N ASP A 2 -9.53 -19.67 1.26
CA ASP A 2 -9.84 -20.38 2.52
C ASP A 2 -10.82 -19.59 3.40
N MET A 3 -10.61 -18.29 3.55
CA MET A 3 -11.51 -17.42 4.33
C MET A 3 -12.93 -17.33 3.74
N LEU A 4 -13.07 -17.45 2.41
CA LEU A 4 -14.38 -17.52 1.75
C LEU A 4 -15.03 -18.89 1.99
N GLU A 5 -14.25 -19.97 1.97
CA GLU A 5 -14.73 -21.34 2.24
C GLU A 5 -15.13 -21.53 3.69
N GLU A 6 -14.42 -20.86 4.61
CA GLU A 6 -14.74 -20.83 6.05
C GLU A 6 -15.89 -19.87 6.41
N GLY A 7 -16.45 -19.16 5.43
CA GLY A 7 -17.57 -18.23 5.63
C GLY A 7 -17.20 -16.96 6.41
N LEU A 8 -15.92 -16.58 6.41
CA LEU A 8 -15.43 -15.33 7.01
C LEU A 8 -15.72 -14.11 6.12
N PHE A 9 -15.94 -14.34 4.83
CA PHE A 9 -16.40 -13.38 3.84
C PHE A 9 -17.66 -13.87 3.15
N ASP A 10 -18.59 -12.98 2.86
CA ASP A 10 -19.79 -13.28 2.10
C ASP A 10 -19.47 -13.48 0.60
N CYS A 11 -18.53 -12.70 0.08
CA CYS A 11 -18.08 -12.81 -1.31
C CYS A 11 -16.65 -12.28 -1.48
N LEU A 12 -16.03 -12.65 -2.58
CA LEU A 12 -14.74 -12.19 -3.04
C LEU A 12 -14.89 -11.61 -4.45
N TYR A 13 -14.43 -10.39 -4.67
CA TYR A 13 -14.33 -9.76 -5.99
C TYR A 13 -12.89 -9.76 -6.46
N ASP A 14 -12.64 -10.29 -7.66
CA ASP A 14 -11.30 -10.45 -8.20
C ASP A 14 -11.16 -9.84 -9.59
N VAL A 15 -10.14 -9.00 -9.76
CA VAL A 15 -9.74 -8.45 -11.06
C VAL A 15 -8.70 -9.36 -11.70
N GLN A 16 -7.79 -9.92 -10.86
CA GLN A 16 -6.65 -10.71 -11.31
C GLN A 16 -6.28 -11.76 -10.26
N CYS A 17 -6.38 -13.03 -10.63
CA CYS A 17 -5.91 -14.14 -9.81
C CYS A 17 -4.38 -14.24 -9.89
N PHE A 18 -3.72 -14.31 -8.73
CA PHE A 18 -2.27 -14.40 -8.63
C PHE A 18 -1.73 -15.83 -8.43
N ASP A 19 -2.62 -16.80 -8.20
CA ASP A 19 -2.26 -18.21 -8.04
C ASP A 19 -3.31 -19.16 -8.60
N LEU A 20 -2.95 -20.45 -8.69
CA LEU A 20 -3.83 -21.48 -9.23
C LEU A 20 -5.03 -21.76 -8.32
N GLN A 21 -4.87 -21.61 -7.00
CA GLN A 21 -5.96 -21.83 -6.04
C GLN A 21 -7.05 -20.77 -6.22
N ALA A 22 -6.69 -19.52 -6.45
CA ALA A 22 -7.63 -18.45 -6.75
C ALA A 22 -8.41 -18.73 -8.06
N ILE A 23 -7.73 -19.21 -9.10
CA ILE A 23 -8.36 -19.60 -10.37
C ILE A 23 -9.35 -20.76 -10.17
N GLU A 24 -8.97 -21.76 -9.39
CA GLU A 24 -9.87 -22.90 -9.09
C GLU A 24 -11.07 -22.47 -8.25
N SER A 25 -10.88 -21.58 -7.27
CA SER A 25 -11.97 -21.00 -6.49
C SER A 25 -12.94 -20.21 -7.38
N LEU A 26 -12.43 -19.39 -8.30
CA LEU A 26 -13.25 -18.63 -9.25
C LEU A 26 -14.14 -19.54 -10.12
N LYS A 27 -13.69 -20.77 -10.43
CA LYS A 27 -14.49 -21.76 -11.18
C LYS A 27 -15.55 -22.46 -10.34
N LYS A 28 -15.27 -22.68 -9.05
CA LYS A 28 -16.06 -23.60 -8.21
C LYS A 28 -16.96 -22.88 -7.21
N ASN A 29 -16.59 -21.69 -6.77
CA ASN A 29 -17.29 -20.96 -5.74
C ASN A 29 -18.12 -19.83 -6.35
N ALA A 30 -19.45 -19.91 -6.22
CA ALA A 30 -20.39 -18.93 -6.76
C ALA A 30 -20.24 -17.53 -6.13
N ASN A 31 -19.64 -17.45 -4.95
CA ASN A 31 -19.39 -16.18 -4.24
C ASN A 31 -17.99 -15.60 -4.56
N HIS A 32 -17.21 -16.25 -5.42
CA HIS A 32 -15.98 -15.69 -5.97
C HIS A 32 -16.29 -15.09 -7.34
N LEU A 33 -16.37 -13.76 -7.40
CA LEU A 33 -16.89 -13.02 -8.54
C LEU A 33 -15.76 -12.30 -9.29
N ARG A 34 -15.80 -12.38 -10.61
CA ARG A 34 -14.87 -11.68 -11.47
C ARG A 34 -15.40 -10.29 -11.81
N MET A 35 -14.55 -9.28 -11.78
CA MET A 35 -14.86 -7.93 -12.26
C MET A 35 -13.81 -7.42 -13.26
N SER A 36 -14.20 -6.45 -14.07
CA SER A 36 -13.27 -5.78 -14.97
C SER A 36 -12.49 -4.67 -14.26
N GLY A 37 -11.35 -4.26 -14.82
CA GLY A 37 -10.60 -3.11 -14.31
C GLY A 37 -11.41 -1.80 -14.29
N SER A 38 -12.36 -1.64 -15.24
CA SER A 38 -13.26 -0.49 -15.25
C SER A 38 -14.26 -0.51 -14.11
N GLN A 39 -14.84 -1.67 -13.78
CA GLN A 39 -15.71 -1.82 -12.61
C GLN A 39 -14.94 -1.61 -11.30
N TYR A 40 -13.68 -1.99 -11.29
CA TYR A 40 -12.81 -1.87 -10.13
C TYR A 40 -12.42 -0.42 -9.82
N GLY A 41 -11.84 0.32 -10.77
CA GLY A 41 -11.13 1.57 -10.51
C GLY A 41 -11.53 2.78 -11.35
N ASN A 42 -12.56 2.70 -12.22
CA ASN A 42 -12.98 3.86 -13.01
C ASN A 42 -13.95 4.76 -12.23
N PRO A 43 -13.52 5.97 -11.80
CA PRO A 43 -14.37 6.86 -11.00
C PRO A 43 -15.63 7.35 -11.73
N GLU A 44 -15.67 7.27 -13.06
CA GLU A 44 -16.82 7.73 -13.86
C GLU A 44 -18.02 6.77 -13.82
N VAL A 45 -17.81 5.52 -13.37
CA VAL A 45 -18.84 4.49 -13.36
C VAL A 45 -19.18 3.97 -11.97
N SER A 46 -18.94 4.74 -10.92
CA SER A 46 -19.15 4.31 -9.52
C SER A 46 -18.34 3.05 -9.20
N ALA A 47 -17.06 3.18 -9.23
CA ALA A 47 -16.14 2.05 -9.08
C ALA A 47 -16.26 1.36 -7.72
N VAL A 48 -15.90 0.08 -7.67
CA VAL A 48 -15.87 -0.70 -6.42
C VAL A 48 -14.94 -0.08 -5.38
N VAL A 49 -13.82 0.51 -5.82
CA VAL A 49 -12.85 1.17 -4.93
C VAL A 49 -13.46 2.31 -4.10
N ASP A 50 -14.47 3.00 -4.61
CA ASP A 50 -15.13 4.11 -3.90
C ASP A 50 -15.98 3.64 -2.71
N ASN A 51 -16.22 2.34 -2.61
CA ASN A 51 -16.97 1.70 -1.52
C ASN A 51 -16.10 0.93 -0.54
N LEU A 52 -14.78 0.98 -0.69
CA LEU A 52 -13.86 0.30 0.22
C LEU A 52 -13.77 1.04 1.56
N ASP A 53 -13.94 0.31 2.65
CA ASP A 53 -13.68 0.83 3.98
C ASP A 53 -12.17 0.90 4.25
N ILE A 54 -11.44 -0.16 3.87
CA ILE A 54 -10.00 -0.27 4.10
C ILE A 54 -9.35 -0.90 2.87
N VAL A 55 -8.20 -0.34 2.46
CA VAL A 55 -7.29 -1.00 1.53
C VAL A 55 -5.93 -1.22 2.18
N ILE A 56 -5.33 -2.37 1.92
CA ILE A 56 -3.97 -2.72 2.34
C ILE A 56 -3.11 -2.89 1.10
N LEU A 57 -2.06 -2.10 1.02
CA LEU A 57 -1.17 -2.00 -0.15
C LEU A 57 0.29 -2.18 0.27
N GLY A 58 1.11 -2.65 -0.65
CA GLY A 58 2.56 -2.72 -0.47
C GLY A 58 3.27 -1.44 -0.90
N ALA A 59 4.57 -1.36 -0.59
CA ALA A 59 5.45 -0.32 -1.13
C ALA A 59 6.82 -0.90 -1.47
N THR A 60 7.42 -0.45 -2.57
CA THR A 60 8.84 -0.62 -2.83
C THR A 60 9.63 0.45 -2.07
N GLU A 61 9.10 1.67 -2.05
CA GLU A 61 9.64 2.83 -1.34
C GLU A 61 8.50 3.75 -0.91
N ILE A 62 8.70 4.46 0.20
CA ILE A 62 7.80 5.52 0.66
C ILE A 62 8.64 6.70 1.12
N ASP A 63 8.17 7.93 0.92
CA ASP A 63 8.88 9.11 1.42
C ASP A 63 8.23 9.71 2.68
N THR A 64 8.91 10.72 3.22
CA THR A 64 8.45 11.40 4.44
C THR A 64 7.16 12.19 4.27
N ASP A 65 6.71 12.40 3.04
CA ASP A 65 5.43 13.01 2.68
C ASP A 65 4.36 11.95 2.33
N PHE A 66 4.64 10.67 2.65
CA PHE A 66 3.79 9.51 2.38
C PHE A 66 3.59 9.18 0.90
N ASN A 67 4.33 9.78 -0.03
CA ASN A 67 4.30 9.35 -1.42
C ASN A 67 4.89 7.95 -1.57
N VAL A 68 4.23 7.09 -2.33
CA VAL A 68 4.60 5.69 -2.48
C VAL A 68 5.07 5.41 -3.91
N ASN A 69 6.16 4.66 -4.02
CA ASN A 69 6.65 4.08 -5.25
C ASN A 69 6.46 2.56 -5.22
N VAL A 70 5.79 2.01 -6.23
CA VAL A 70 5.70 0.57 -6.50
C VAL A 70 6.12 0.23 -7.93
N THR A 71 6.50 1.23 -8.73
CA THR A 71 6.78 1.09 -10.15
C THR A 71 8.25 0.77 -10.42
N THR A 72 9.14 1.38 -9.65
CA THR A 72 10.59 1.18 -9.79
C THR A 72 11.21 0.64 -8.51
N GLY A 73 12.29 -0.12 -8.66
CA GLY A 73 13.17 -0.49 -7.56
C GLY A 73 14.11 0.66 -7.19
N SER A 74 14.83 0.49 -6.06
CA SER A 74 15.80 1.48 -5.55
C SER A 74 16.97 1.80 -6.48
N HIS A 75 17.09 1.09 -7.60
CA HIS A 75 18.09 1.32 -8.64
C HIS A 75 17.47 1.89 -9.92
N GLY A 76 16.25 2.42 -9.88
CA GLY A 76 15.52 2.96 -11.02
C GLY A 76 15.04 1.92 -12.03
N LEU A 77 15.29 0.63 -11.78
CA LEU A 77 14.83 -0.44 -12.65
C LEU A 77 13.31 -0.56 -12.57
N LEU A 78 12.64 -0.57 -13.71
CA LEU A 78 11.22 -0.81 -13.79
C LEU A 78 10.90 -2.23 -13.29
N MET A 79 10.05 -2.32 -12.26
CA MET A 79 9.65 -3.59 -11.65
C MET A 79 8.30 -4.08 -12.17
N GLY A 80 7.43 -3.18 -12.56
CA GLY A 80 6.10 -3.50 -13.09
C GLY A 80 5.17 -2.30 -13.11
N GLY A 81 3.94 -2.53 -13.51
CA GLY A 81 2.86 -1.53 -13.44
C GLY A 81 2.26 -1.45 -12.03
N SER A 82 1.70 -0.31 -11.70
CA SER A 82 1.04 -0.07 -10.41
C SER A 82 -0.28 -0.83 -10.24
N GLY A 83 -0.89 -1.28 -11.34
CA GLY A 83 -2.26 -1.78 -11.30
C GLY A 83 -3.22 -0.71 -10.75
N GLY A 84 -4.11 -1.11 -9.86
CA GLY A 84 -5.05 -0.20 -9.19
C GLY A 84 -4.55 0.37 -7.86
N HIS A 85 -3.24 0.42 -7.61
CA HIS A 85 -2.66 0.85 -6.34
C HIS A 85 -3.12 2.27 -5.96
N GLN A 86 -2.97 3.24 -6.88
CA GLN A 86 -3.38 4.62 -6.67
C GLN A 86 -4.90 4.76 -6.61
N ASP A 87 -5.65 3.98 -7.39
CA ASP A 87 -7.10 4.07 -7.45
C ASP A 87 -7.73 3.58 -6.15
N THR A 88 -7.25 2.46 -5.61
CA THR A 88 -7.72 1.94 -4.32
C THR A 88 -7.32 2.81 -3.14
N ALA A 89 -6.13 3.39 -3.16
CA ALA A 89 -5.72 4.34 -2.14
C ALA A 89 -6.61 5.59 -2.13
N ALA A 90 -6.94 6.11 -3.32
CA ALA A 90 -7.78 7.30 -3.44
C ALA A 90 -9.25 7.04 -3.12
N GLY A 91 -9.80 5.86 -3.48
CA GLY A 91 -11.21 5.53 -3.29
C GLY A 91 -11.56 5.03 -1.89
N SER A 92 -10.62 4.42 -1.16
CA SER A 92 -10.90 3.84 0.15
C SER A 92 -11.04 4.91 1.25
N LYS A 93 -11.80 4.59 2.31
CA LYS A 93 -11.90 5.46 3.51
C LYS A 93 -10.61 5.49 4.32
N ILE A 94 -9.88 4.36 4.33
CA ILE A 94 -8.57 4.24 5.00
C ILE A 94 -7.63 3.44 4.10
N SER A 95 -6.49 4.03 3.76
CA SER A 95 -5.43 3.37 3.01
C SER A 95 -4.24 3.07 3.92
N ILE A 96 -3.83 1.81 3.96
CA ILE A 96 -2.75 1.30 4.78
C ILE A 96 -1.65 0.75 3.89
N ILE A 97 -0.47 1.32 3.99
CA ILE A 97 0.74 0.76 3.39
C ILE A 97 1.40 -0.19 4.39
N VAL A 98 1.63 -1.42 3.98
CA VAL A 98 2.40 -2.40 4.76
C VAL A 98 3.73 -2.65 4.05
N SER A 99 4.82 -2.35 4.72
CA SER A 99 6.15 -2.51 4.17
C SER A 99 7.15 -2.91 5.24
N LYS A 100 8.21 -3.61 4.83
CA LYS A 100 9.38 -3.78 5.67
C LYS A 100 10.12 -2.45 5.76
N LEU A 101 10.85 -2.24 6.85
CA LEU A 101 11.69 -1.06 7.00
C LEU A 101 12.93 -1.12 6.08
N PHE A 102 13.35 -2.33 5.72
CA PHE A 102 14.50 -2.57 4.86
C PHE A 102 14.21 -3.65 3.81
N SER A 103 14.79 -3.51 2.64
CA SER A 103 14.89 -4.56 1.64
C SER A 103 16.35 -4.69 1.21
N SER A 104 16.93 -5.89 1.34
CA SER A 104 18.32 -6.18 0.92
C SER A 104 19.35 -5.14 1.41
N ARG A 105 19.24 -4.69 2.65
CA ARG A 105 20.05 -3.64 3.29
C ARG A 105 19.80 -2.21 2.76
N ILE A 106 18.72 -1.97 2.06
CA ILE A 106 18.33 -0.65 1.57
C ILE A 106 17.16 -0.18 2.42
N PRO A 107 17.22 1.01 3.07
CA PRO A 107 16.08 1.64 3.71
C PRO A 107 14.97 1.91 2.70
N LEU A 108 13.73 1.59 3.05
CA LEU A 108 12.57 1.83 2.17
C LEU A 108 11.93 3.20 2.39
N ILE A 109 12.20 3.83 3.54
CA ILE A 109 11.74 5.20 3.80
C ILE A 109 12.82 6.18 3.33
N LYS A 110 12.46 7.04 2.38
CA LYS A 110 13.34 8.04 1.77
C LYS A 110 12.93 9.47 2.14
N ASP A 111 13.78 10.46 1.84
CA ASP A 111 13.37 11.86 1.90
C ASP A 111 12.35 12.17 0.83
N LYS A 112 12.60 11.68 -0.40
CA LYS A 112 11.68 11.74 -1.54
C LYS A 112 11.83 10.49 -2.39
N VAL A 113 10.71 9.96 -2.89
CA VAL A 113 10.71 8.92 -3.89
C VAL A 113 10.96 9.51 -5.28
N ASP A 114 11.67 8.77 -6.13
CA ASP A 114 11.96 9.22 -7.50
C ASP A 114 10.72 9.15 -8.42
N VAL A 115 9.85 8.20 -8.16
CA VAL A 115 8.60 8.00 -8.89
C VAL A 115 7.44 7.96 -7.89
N ILE A 116 6.50 8.86 -8.03
CA ILE A 116 5.28 8.85 -7.24
C ILE A 116 4.24 8.01 -7.99
N THR A 117 4.04 6.78 -7.53
CA THR A 117 2.97 5.92 -8.02
C THR A 117 1.65 6.28 -7.35
N THR A 118 1.68 6.47 -6.04
CA THR A 118 0.51 6.84 -5.23
C THR A 118 0.84 8.09 -4.43
N PRO A 119 0.08 9.18 -4.62
CA PRO A 119 0.31 10.43 -3.89
C PRO A 119 0.09 10.26 -2.39
N GLY A 120 0.94 10.87 -1.58
CA GLY A 120 0.88 10.82 -0.13
C GLY A 120 -0.42 11.39 0.45
N SER A 121 -1.11 12.28 -0.27
CA SER A 121 -2.43 12.78 0.12
C SER A 121 -3.52 11.71 0.17
N THR A 122 -3.29 10.55 -0.44
CA THR A 122 -4.23 9.41 -0.46
C THR A 122 -3.74 8.24 0.40
N VAL A 123 -2.64 8.40 1.13
CA VAL A 123 -2.06 7.38 2.01
C VAL A 123 -2.20 7.81 3.46
N ASP A 124 -2.90 7.00 4.26
CA ASP A 124 -3.24 7.36 5.63
C ASP A 124 -2.27 6.80 6.66
N VAL A 125 -1.84 5.56 6.47
CA VAL A 125 -1.06 4.83 7.48
C VAL A 125 0.05 4.03 6.81
N LEU A 126 1.23 4.05 7.42
CA LEU A 126 2.33 3.12 7.14
C LEU A 126 2.50 2.18 8.32
N VAL A 127 2.48 0.88 8.07
CA VAL A 127 2.77 -0.17 9.06
C VAL A 127 4.06 -0.88 8.68
N THR A 128 4.97 -0.97 9.64
CA THR A 128 6.23 -1.69 9.52
C THR A 128 6.42 -2.62 10.72
N GLU A 129 7.42 -3.50 10.66
CA GLU A 129 7.79 -4.35 11.79
C GLU A 129 8.35 -3.56 13.00
N ARG A 130 8.52 -2.24 12.89
CA ARG A 130 9.07 -1.37 13.94
C ARG A 130 8.10 -0.35 14.48
N GLY A 131 6.97 -0.17 13.84
CA GLY A 131 5.94 0.76 14.30
C GLY A 131 4.99 1.20 13.21
N ILE A 132 4.08 2.04 13.61
CA ILE A 132 3.00 2.58 12.78
C ILE A 132 3.26 4.09 12.61
N CYS A 133 3.23 4.56 11.38
CA CYS A 133 3.22 5.99 11.08
C CYS A 133 1.84 6.38 10.55
N VAL A 134 1.27 7.45 11.08
CA VAL A 134 0.01 8.01 10.61
C VAL A 134 0.30 9.30 9.87
N ASN A 135 -0.28 9.46 8.69
CA ASN A 135 -0.14 10.67 7.90
C ASN A 135 -0.64 11.88 8.71
N PRO A 136 0.14 12.96 8.82
CA PRO A 136 -0.28 14.17 9.55
C PRO A 136 -1.60 14.77 9.05
N LEU A 137 -2.00 14.52 7.81
CA LEU A 137 -3.28 14.95 7.25
C LEU A 137 -4.50 14.24 7.89
N ARG A 138 -4.29 13.14 8.63
CA ARG A 138 -5.32 12.33 9.26
C ARG A 138 -5.34 12.50 10.79
N GLU A 139 -5.64 13.71 11.23
CA GLU A 139 -5.76 14.05 12.66
C GLU A 139 -6.76 13.17 13.40
N ASP A 140 -7.83 12.75 12.71
CA ASP A 140 -8.85 11.84 13.20
C ASP A 140 -8.25 10.46 13.58
N LEU A 141 -7.38 9.92 12.73
CA LEU A 141 -6.71 8.64 12.99
C LEU A 141 -5.62 8.77 14.05
N ILE A 142 -4.86 9.87 14.04
CA ILE A 142 -3.84 10.14 15.07
C ILE A 142 -4.48 10.10 16.46
N SER A 143 -5.62 10.75 16.65
CA SER A 143 -6.34 10.78 17.92
C SER A 143 -6.80 9.38 18.33
N LYS A 144 -7.47 8.65 17.44
CA LYS A 144 -7.95 7.27 17.69
C LYS A 144 -6.82 6.30 18.02
N PHE A 145 -5.68 6.39 17.32
CA PHE A 145 -4.54 5.50 17.54
C PHE A 145 -3.87 5.77 18.89
N LYS A 146 -3.82 7.04 19.33
CA LYS A 146 -3.35 7.41 20.67
C LYS A 146 -4.28 6.87 21.75
N GLU A 147 -5.60 7.01 21.59
CA GLU A 147 -6.60 6.45 22.53
C GLU A 147 -6.48 4.93 22.60
N ALA A 148 -6.28 4.26 21.49
CA ALA A 148 -6.04 2.81 21.41
C ALA A 148 -4.66 2.38 21.92
N LYS A 149 -3.80 3.31 22.33
CA LYS A 149 -2.42 3.08 22.82
C LYS A 149 -1.55 2.32 21.83
N LEU A 150 -1.77 2.55 20.54
CA LEU A 150 -0.92 1.98 19.49
C LEU A 150 0.43 2.70 19.47
N ASN A 151 1.47 1.97 19.11
CA ASN A 151 2.83 2.52 18.99
C ASN A 151 2.96 3.34 17.70
N VAL A 152 2.54 4.61 17.77
CA VAL A 152 2.64 5.55 16.64
C VAL A 152 3.98 6.28 16.73
N ILE A 153 4.71 6.27 15.62
CA ILE A 153 6.04 6.87 15.47
C ILE A 153 5.96 7.89 14.32
N ASP A 154 6.69 9.00 14.43
CA ASP A 154 6.86 9.92 13.31
C ASP A 154 7.65 9.23 12.19
N ILE A 155 7.21 9.39 10.94
CA ILE A 155 7.86 8.75 9.79
C ILE A 155 9.33 9.19 9.64
N LYS A 156 9.68 10.43 10.02
CA LYS A 156 11.05 10.93 9.99
C LYS A 156 11.92 10.26 11.05
N ASP A 157 11.35 9.96 12.22
CA ASP A 157 12.06 9.23 13.27
C ASP A 157 12.31 7.79 12.85
N LEU A 158 11.31 7.15 12.24
CA LEU A 158 11.44 5.79 11.71
C LEU A 158 12.46 5.72 10.57
N LYS A 159 12.48 6.72 9.67
CA LYS A 159 13.51 6.89 8.65
C LYS A 159 14.89 7.03 9.29
N GLY A 160 15.05 7.94 10.24
CA GLY A 160 16.32 8.14 10.96
C GLY A 160 16.80 6.87 11.66
N TYR A 161 15.90 6.07 12.22
CA TYR A 161 16.23 4.76 12.77
C TYR A 161 16.78 3.82 11.69
N SER A 162 16.13 3.75 10.53
CA SER A 162 16.56 2.90 9.43
C SER A 162 17.93 3.26 8.90
N GLU A 163 18.20 4.56 8.74
CA GLU A 163 19.48 5.09 8.25
C GLU A 163 20.63 4.87 9.23
N ARG A 164 20.37 4.88 10.54
CA ARG A 164 21.41 4.54 11.54
C ARG A 164 21.88 3.09 11.45
N ILE A 165 20.99 2.18 11.04
CA ILE A 165 21.32 0.76 10.92
C ILE A 165 21.96 0.44 9.58
N MET A 166 21.43 0.98 8.48
CA MET A 166 21.77 0.56 7.11
C MET A 166 22.57 1.62 6.33
N GLY A 167 22.72 2.82 6.87
CA GLY A 167 23.20 3.97 6.12
C GLY A 167 22.11 4.63 5.30
N LYS A 168 22.40 5.81 4.75
CA LYS A 168 21.46 6.52 3.87
C LYS A 168 21.27 5.77 2.55
N ALA A 169 20.03 5.74 2.07
CA ALA A 169 19.75 5.30 0.73
C ALA A 169 20.49 6.20 -0.28
N LYS A 170 21.23 5.59 -1.20
CA LYS A 170 21.87 6.35 -2.27
C LYS A 170 20.80 6.79 -3.28
N ASN A 171 20.79 8.07 -3.62
CA ASN A 171 20.01 8.55 -4.76
C ASN A 171 20.66 8.00 -6.04
N ILE A 172 19.83 7.63 -7.00
CA ILE A 172 20.31 7.22 -8.32
C ILE A 172 20.78 8.48 -9.03
N GLU A 173 22.03 8.48 -9.49
CA GLU A 173 22.46 9.50 -10.45
C GLU A 173 21.67 9.28 -11.74
N LYS A 174 20.83 10.25 -12.08
CA LYS A 174 20.13 10.25 -13.37
C LYS A 174 21.21 10.47 -14.42
N THR A 175 21.50 9.45 -15.21
CA THR A 175 22.26 9.63 -16.44
C THR A 175 21.32 10.24 -17.47
N ASP A 176 21.69 11.42 -17.99
CA ASP A 176 21.04 12.07 -19.12
C ASP A 176 21.06 11.18 -20.37
#